data_0d90dd05ebb03ab7d22b0ce33d6f574a
#
_entry.id   0d90dd05ebb03ab7d22b0ce33d6f574a
#
_cell.length_a   1.000
_cell.length_b   1.000
_cell.length_c   1.000
_cell.angle_alpha   90.00
_cell.angle_beta   90.00
_cell.angle_gamma   90.00
#
_symmetry.space_group_name_H-M   'P 1'
#
loop_
_entity.id
_entity.type
_entity.pdbx_description
1 polymer ?
#
loop_
_entity_poly.entity_id
_entity_poly.type
_entity_poly.pdbx_seq_one_letter_code
_entity_poly.pdbx_strand_id
1 'polypeptide(L)'
;MIIVAQKMGLLGNMLEQYAHLIAFSKEHGVPISQMGFSDYAAHFTEPSRDLFCRYPCGRTLITGAWARKIAFKLLLILGRLNLLRLIPGATVVTMDWKGGAFDLSDPGFIALAKSRKLVFLRGGWQHRYWTAYEKHIGTIRDFFKVAEPHASNVRALAEKVRGAGGDVSIGVHLRQGDLRFDPVRKDFFTTAQYISVMQKAVALFPGKKVTFLICSDVPQNPADFAEFTVFYGTGQLVEDMYSLAECDYIIGTRVTSFSGWASLMGNRPMYRLVDPELEFSLADFTVLVRQP
;
A
#
# COMPACT_ATOMS: atom_id res chain seq x y z
N MET A 1 23.55 5.55 3.09
CA MET A 1 22.34 5.13 2.33
C MET A 1 21.83 3.80 2.88
N ILE A 2 20.55 3.68 3.11
CA ILE A 2 19.91 2.42 3.51
C ILE A 2 19.44 1.67 2.25
N ILE A 3 19.69 0.37 2.17
CA ILE A 3 19.25 -0.49 1.07
C ILE A 3 18.48 -1.68 1.64
N VAL A 4 17.21 -1.81 1.26
CA VAL A 4 16.42 -3.01 1.60
C VAL A 4 16.81 -4.14 0.66
N ALA A 5 17.54 -5.12 1.19
CA ALA A 5 18.12 -6.22 0.42
C ALA A 5 17.22 -7.46 0.41
N GLN A 6 15.89 -7.25 0.32
CA GLN A 6 14.94 -8.34 0.36
C GLN A 6 13.57 -7.86 -0.16
N LYS A 7 12.79 -8.78 -0.74
CA LYS A 7 11.39 -8.55 -1.13
C LYS A 7 10.49 -9.10 -0.03
N MET A 8 9.50 -8.30 0.38
CA MET A 8 8.59 -8.67 1.47
C MET A 8 7.16 -8.33 1.11
N GLY A 9 6.30 -9.34 1.13
CA GLY A 9 4.88 -9.19 0.90
C GLY A 9 4.50 -8.77 -0.53
N LEU A 10 3.26 -8.34 -0.69
CA LEU A 10 2.69 -7.82 -1.93
C LEU A 10 2.74 -6.27 -1.94
N LEU A 11 2.17 -5.67 -2.98
CA LEU A 11 2.23 -4.22 -3.24
C LEU A 11 1.93 -3.36 -2.00
N GLY A 12 0.79 -3.60 -1.32
CA GLY A 12 0.38 -2.78 -0.17
C GLY A 12 1.42 -2.76 0.95
N ASN A 13 1.94 -3.95 1.34
CA ASN A 13 2.99 -4.07 2.36
C ASN A 13 4.30 -3.37 1.94
N MET A 14 4.64 -3.45 0.66
CA MET A 14 5.85 -2.81 0.14
C MET A 14 5.71 -1.29 0.08
N LEU A 15 4.55 -0.78 -0.29
CA LEU A 15 4.24 0.66 -0.28
C LEU A 15 4.34 1.21 1.14
N GLU A 16 3.72 0.53 2.10
CA GLU A 16 3.75 0.92 3.51
C GLU A 16 5.18 0.95 4.07
N GLN A 17 5.95 -0.11 3.83
CA GLN A 17 7.36 -0.16 4.25
C GLN A 17 8.17 0.98 3.62
N TYR A 18 7.99 1.21 2.32
CA TYR A 18 8.72 2.24 1.60
C TYR A 18 8.34 3.64 2.11
N ALA A 19 7.07 3.87 2.45
CA ALA A 19 6.61 5.13 3.02
C ALA A 19 7.27 5.45 4.37
N HIS A 20 7.42 4.47 5.26
CA HIS A 20 8.18 4.64 6.50
C HIS A 20 9.65 4.97 6.26
N LEU A 21 10.27 4.34 5.28
CA LEU A 21 11.64 4.63 4.90
C LEU A 21 11.77 6.03 4.29
N ILE A 22 10.80 6.51 3.51
CA ILE A 22 10.75 7.88 3.00
C ILE A 22 10.67 8.89 4.15
N ALA A 23 9.77 8.65 5.12
CA ALA A 23 9.67 9.50 6.29
C ALA A 23 10.99 9.58 7.08
N PHE A 24 11.63 8.42 7.31
CA PHE A 24 12.96 8.35 7.92
C PHE A 24 14.01 9.13 7.12
N SER A 25 14.03 8.94 5.80
CA SER A 25 14.96 9.63 4.90
C SER A 25 14.81 11.15 4.98
N LYS A 26 13.59 11.64 5.02
CA LYS A 26 13.28 13.08 5.15
C LYS A 26 13.76 13.68 6.45
N GLU A 27 13.58 12.99 7.57
CA GLU A 27 13.98 13.48 8.88
C GLU A 27 15.50 13.43 9.09
N HIS A 28 16.16 12.43 8.56
CA HIS A 28 17.56 12.17 8.87
C HIS A 28 18.55 12.50 7.73
N GLY A 29 18.05 12.87 6.55
CA GLY A 29 18.89 13.15 5.38
C GLY A 29 19.61 11.92 4.84
N VAL A 30 19.17 10.70 5.18
CA VAL A 30 19.77 9.44 4.76
C VAL A 30 19.03 8.88 3.53
N PRO A 31 19.65 8.84 2.34
CA PRO A 31 19.02 8.27 1.17
C PRO A 31 18.67 6.79 1.40
N ILE A 32 17.59 6.34 0.75
CA ILE A 32 17.13 4.95 0.83
C ILE A 32 17.00 4.33 -0.55
N SER A 33 17.00 3.00 -0.62
CA SER A 33 16.76 2.21 -1.82
C SER A 33 15.93 0.99 -1.47
N GLN A 34 14.72 0.90 -2.08
CA GLN A 34 13.81 -0.23 -1.93
C GLN A 34 13.82 -1.06 -3.22
N MET A 35 14.93 -1.77 -3.49
CA MET A 35 15.09 -2.50 -4.75
C MET A 35 14.08 -3.64 -4.93
N GLY A 36 13.52 -4.19 -3.85
CA GLY A 36 12.43 -5.17 -3.91
C GLY A 36 11.16 -4.62 -4.56
N PHE A 37 11.00 -3.30 -4.64
CA PHE A 37 9.88 -2.62 -5.32
C PHE A 37 9.95 -2.68 -6.85
N SER A 38 11.01 -3.29 -7.41
CA SER A 38 11.29 -3.39 -8.85
C SER A 38 10.10 -3.87 -9.71
N ASP A 39 9.26 -4.78 -9.17
CA ASP A 39 8.11 -5.32 -9.89
C ASP A 39 6.98 -4.29 -10.06
N TYR A 40 6.90 -3.31 -9.16
CA TYR A 40 5.82 -2.32 -9.11
C TYR A 40 6.28 -0.92 -9.52
N ALA A 41 7.59 -0.68 -9.59
CA ALA A 41 8.15 0.65 -9.84
C ALA A 41 7.61 1.32 -11.12
N ALA A 42 7.33 0.53 -12.17
CA ALA A 42 6.81 1.05 -13.44
C ALA A 42 5.42 1.68 -13.33
N HIS A 43 4.65 1.35 -12.29
CA HIS A 43 3.32 1.90 -12.08
C HIS A 43 3.32 3.30 -11.44
N PHE A 44 4.48 3.79 -10.99
CA PHE A 44 4.60 5.04 -10.24
C PHE A 44 5.58 6.01 -10.91
N THR A 45 5.27 7.28 -10.92
CA THR A 45 6.02 8.30 -11.64
C THR A 45 7.48 8.40 -11.18
N GLU A 46 7.74 8.56 -9.88
CA GLU A 46 9.12 8.73 -9.39
C GLU A 46 9.88 7.39 -9.31
N PRO A 47 9.32 6.30 -8.74
CA PRO A 47 10.00 5.00 -8.74
C PRO A 47 10.39 4.49 -10.13
N SER A 48 9.59 4.80 -11.18
CA SER A 48 9.88 4.37 -12.55
C SER A 48 11.14 4.99 -13.15
N ARG A 49 11.62 6.10 -12.63
CA ARG A 49 12.77 6.87 -13.14
C ARG A 49 14.12 6.41 -12.58
N ASP A 50 14.11 5.45 -11.66
CA ASP A 50 15.34 5.01 -10.97
C ASP A 50 15.51 3.49 -11.01
N LEU A 51 16.68 3.03 -11.45
CA LEU A 51 17.04 1.62 -11.51
C LEU A 51 16.99 0.94 -10.12
N PHE A 52 17.36 1.68 -9.09
CA PHE A 52 17.51 1.17 -7.73
C PHE A 52 16.32 1.50 -6.82
N CYS A 53 15.26 2.08 -7.37
CA CYS A 53 14.09 2.53 -6.59
C CYS A 53 14.53 3.34 -5.36
N ARG A 54 15.28 4.43 -5.57
CA ARG A 54 15.80 5.29 -4.50
C ARG A 54 14.82 6.39 -4.11
N TYR A 55 14.92 6.80 -2.87
CA TYR A 55 14.40 8.07 -2.42
C TYR A 55 15.52 8.85 -1.70
N PRO A 56 15.79 10.13 -2.04
CA PRO A 56 15.25 10.84 -3.19
C PRO A 56 15.57 10.13 -4.53
N CYS A 57 14.70 10.32 -5.53
CA CYS A 57 14.84 9.66 -6.83
C CYS A 57 16.18 10.03 -7.50
N GLY A 58 16.96 9.02 -7.87
CA GLY A 58 18.30 9.21 -8.44
C GLY A 58 18.32 9.45 -9.95
N ARG A 59 17.19 9.22 -10.65
CA ARG A 59 17.03 9.37 -12.12
C ARG A 59 18.16 8.71 -12.90
N THR A 60 18.15 7.38 -12.97
CA THR A 60 19.15 6.63 -13.73
C THR A 60 18.85 6.63 -15.25
N LEU A 61 19.87 6.54 -16.08
CA LEU A 61 19.70 6.42 -17.54
C LEU A 61 18.99 5.11 -17.94
N ILE A 62 19.28 4.05 -17.20
CA ILE A 62 18.65 2.72 -17.40
C ILE A 62 17.53 2.57 -16.36
N THR A 63 16.28 2.50 -16.85
CA THR A 63 15.09 2.46 -15.99
C THR A 63 14.13 1.30 -16.33
N GLY A 64 14.49 0.43 -17.27
CA GLY A 64 13.64 -0.69 -17.70
C GLY A 64 13.34 -1.66 -16.58
N ALA A 65 12.11 -2.19 -16.54
CA ALA A 65 11.67 -3.16 -15.52
C ALA A 65 12.58 -4.40 -15.44
N TRP A 66 13.07 -4.87 -16.58
CA TRP A 66 14.01 -5.99 -16.66
C TRP A 66 15.35 -5.67 -15.97
N ALA A 67 15.91 -4.48 -16.22
CA ALA A 67 17.14 -4.05 -15.60
C ALA A 67 17.01 -3.94 -14.07
N ARG A 68 15.88 -3.40 -13.56
CA ARG A 68 15.59 -3.36 -12.12
C ARG A 68 15.54 -4.76 -11.51
N LYS A 69 14.88 -5.71 -12.19
CA LYS A 69 14.80 -7.10 -11.73
C LYS A 69 16.17 -7.76 -11.67
N ILE A 70 17.04 -7.53 -12.65
CA ILE A 70 18.40 -8.04 -12.64
C ILE A 70 19.20 -7.41 -11.49
N ALA A 71 19.18 -6.08 -11.35
CA ALA A 71 19.89 -5.39 -10.28
C ALA A 71 19.45 -5.92 -8.90
N PHE A 72 18.16 -6.13 -8.71
CA PHE A 72 17.65 -6.71 -7.47
C PHE A 72 18.05 -8.18 -7.28
N LYS A 73 18.02 -9.02 -8.32
CA LYS A 73 18.49 -10.41 -8.24
C LYS A 73 19.97 -10.49 -7.86
N LEU A 74 20.82 -9.63 -8.44
CA LEU A 74 22.22 -9.54 -8.07
C LEU A 74 22.40 -9.18 -6.59
N LEU A 75 21.64 -8.18 -6.09
CA LEU A 75 21.65 -7.84 -4.67
C LEU A 75 21.27 -9.03 -3.77
N LEU A 76 20.25 -9.80 -4.17
CA LEU A 76 19.83 -10.99 -3.41
C LEU A 76 20.89 -12.08 -3.40
N ILE A 77 21.58 -12.31 -4.53
CA ILE A 77 22.68 -13.27 -4.63
C ILE A 77 23.83 -12.85 -3.71
N LEU A 78 24.28 -11.59 -3.80
CA LEU A 78 25.31 -11.05 -2.93
C LEU A 78 24.94 -11.18 -1.44
N GLY A 79 23.66 -10.93 -1.13
CA GLY A 79 23.14 -11.12 0.22
C GLY A 79 23.19 -12.59 0.69
N ARG A 80 22.76 -13.54 -0.16
CA ARG A 80 22.80 -14.98 0.15
C ARG A 80 24.21 -15.48 0.38
N LEU A 81 25.15 -15.00 -0.40
CA LEU A 81 26.58 -15.36 -0.29
C LEU A 81 27.31 -14.58 0.82
N ASN A 82 26.61 -13.75 1.60
CA ASN A 82 27.18 -12.86 2.62
C ASN A 82 28.24 -11.85 2.09
N LEU A 83 28.32 -11.65 0.79
CA LEU A 83 29.29 -10.75 0.17
C LEU A 83 29.01 -9.27 0.44
N LEU A 84 27.78 -8.91 0.83
CA LEU A 84 27.44 -7.54 1.21
C LEU A 84 28.28 -7.01 2.38
N ARG A 85 28.77 -7.90 3.26
CA ARG A 85 29.62 -7.55 4.39
C ARG A 85 31.04 -7.19 3.99
N LEU A 86 31.47 -7.60 2.79
CA LEU A 86 32.81 -7.34 2.27
C LEU A 86 32.92 -5.95 1.61
N ILE A 87 31.80 -5.27 1.40
CA ILE A 87 31.79 -3.94 0.80
C ILE A 87 32.33 -2.92 1.80
N PRO A 88 33.42 -2.17 1.48
CA PRO A 88 34.01 -1.20 2.39
C PRO A 88 33.00 -0.12 2.83
N GLY A 89 32.88 0.08 4.13
CA GLY A 89 31.95 1.05 4.72
C GLY A 89 30.48 0.58 4.75
N ALA A 90 30.22 -0.69 4.42
CA ALA A 90 28.89 -1.27 4.55
C ALA A 90 28.69 -1.96 5.90
N THR A 91 27.43 -2.02 6.32
CA THR A 91 26.96 -2.80 7.47
C THR A 91 25.69 -3.54 7.06
N VAL A 92 25.56 -4.78 7.51
CA VAL A 92 24.34 -5.59 7.30
C VAL A 92 23.60 -5.68 8.64
N VAL A 93 22.41 -5.12 8.70
CA VAL A 93 21.48 -5.25 9.83
C VAL A 93 20.51 -6.37 9.47
N THR A 94 20.54 -7.45 10.23
CA THR A 94 19.62 -8.56 10.07
C THR A 94 18.57 -8.48 11.18
N MET A 95 17.31 -8.43 10.80
CA MET A 95 16.19 -8.37 11.73
C MET A 95 15.61 -9.75 11.93
N ASP A 96 15.22 -10.05 13.18
CA ASP A 96 14.51 -11.28 13.46
C ASP A 96 13.08 -11.19 12.88
N TRP A 97 12.74 -12.20 12.12
CA TRP A 97 11.41 -12.38 11.55
C TRP A 97 10.31 -12.53 12.62
N LYS A 98 10.66 -13.03 13.79
CA LYS A 98 9.74 -13.25 14.92
C LYS A 98 9.63 -12.05 15.86
N GLY A 99 10.50 -11.07 15.72
CA GLY A 99 10.66 -9.94 16.64
C GLY A 99 9.64 -8.80 16.48
N GLY A 100 8.63 -8.92 15.62
CA GLY A 100 7.66 -7.86 15.38
C GLY A 100 8.20 -6.73 14.48
N ALA A 101 7.69 -5.52 14.67
CA ALA A 101 8.10 -4.36 13.89
C ALA A 101 9.48 -3.85 14.32
N PHE A 102 10.35 -3.57 13.35
CA PHE A 102 11.62 -2.89 13.59
C PHE A 102 11.40 -1.38 13.64
N ASP A 103 11.68 -0.79 14.79
CA ASP A 103 11.54 0.65 14.99
C ASP A 103 12.74 1.39 14.42
N LEU A 104 12.53 2.11 13.31
CA LEU A 104 13.55 2.96 12.69
C LEU A 104 13.88 4.21 13.52
N SER A 105 13.08 4.53 14.56
CA SER A 105 13.35 5.65 15.47
C SER A 105 14.36 5.32 16.56
N ASP A 106 14.84 4.07 16.63
CA ASP A 106 15.89 3.67 17.56
C ASP A 106 17.14 4.55 17.40
N PRO A 107 17.63 5.21 18.45
CA PRO A 107 18.79 6.12 18.37
C PRO A 107 20.07 5.43 17.88
N GLY A 108 20.26 4.16 18.22
CA GLY A 108 21.40 3.37 17.78
C GLY A 108 21.34 3.10 16.27
N PHE A 109 20.15 2.78 15.76
CA PHE A 109 19.95 2.62 14.32
C PHE A 109 20.13 3.95 13.56
N ILE A 110 19.61 5.06 14.07
CA ILE A 110 19.80 6.39 13.48
C ILE A 110 21.28 6.75 13.40
N ALA A 111 22.04 6.56 14.50
CA ALA A 111 23.48 6.80 14.53
C ALA A 111 24.23 5.91 13.52
N LEU A 112 23.88 4.63 13.45
CA LEU A 112 24.42 3.68 12.47
C LEU A 112 24.14 4.14 11.04
N ALA A 113 22.88 4.49 10.72
CA ALA A 113 22.48 4.90 9.38
C ALA A 113 23.19 6.16 8.90
N LYS A 114 23.49 7.10 9.82
CA LYS A 114 24.24 8.33 9.53
C LYS A 114 25.75 8.09 9.42
N SER A 115 26.31 7.18 10.20
CA SER A 115 27.77 6.94 10.25
C SER A 115 28.27 6.03 9.13
N ARG A 116 27.43 5.17 8.57
CA ARG A 116 27.85 4.18 7.55
C ARG A 116 27.53 4.66 6.13
N LYS A 117 28.45 4.34 5.21
CA LYS A 117 28.25 4.62 3.78
C LYS A 117 27.05 3.85 3.22
N LEU A 118 26.92 2.58 3.59
CA LEU A 118 25.84 1.69 3.20
C LEU A 118 25.33 0.89 4.41
N VAL A 119 24.01 0.80 4.55
CA VAL A 119 23.35 -0.07 5.53
C VAL A 119 22.39 -0.97 4.78
N PHE A 120 22.64 -2.26 4.76
CA PHE A 120 21.77 -3.26 4.16
C PHE A 120 20.81 -3.81 5.21
N LEU A 121 19.50 -3.65 4.98
CA LEU A 121 18.47 -4.25 5.83
C LEU A 121 18.05 -5.61 5.27
N ARG A 122 18.13 -6.65 6.10
CA ARG A 122 17.72 -8.02 5.80
C ARG A 122 16.86 -8.60 6.92
N GLY A 123 15.98 -9.53 6.58
CA GLY A 123 15.04 -10.07 7.56
C GLY A 123 13.98 -9.05 7.97
N GLY A 124 12.93 -9.51 8.65
CA GLY A 124 11.81 -8.68 9.03
C GLY A 124 11.12 -7.98 7.87
N TRP A 125 9.87 -7.64 7.98
CA TRP A 125 9.15 -6.96 6.90
C TRP A 125 8.49 -5.67 7.39
N GLN A 126 8.39 -5.48 8.69
CA GLN A 126 7.75 -4.32 9.28
C GLN A 126 8.80 -3.31 9.77
N HIS A 127 9.35 -2.52 8.85
CA HIS A 127 10.13 -1.36 9.22
C HIS A 127 9.17 -0.21 9.51
N ARG A 128 9.20 0.34 10.70
CA ARG A 128 8.27 1.38 11.13
C ARG A 128 9.02 2.63 11.58
N TYR A 129 8.52 3.78 11.18
CA TYR A 129 8.98 5.10 11.60
C TYR A 129 7.77 5.98 11.86
N TRP A 130 7.16 5.82 13.02
CA TRP A 130 5.93 6.55 13.34
C TRP A 130 6.19 7.97 13.81
N THR A 131 7.38 8.28 14.34
CA THR A 131 7.75 9.56 14.97
C THR A 131 7.47 10.76 14.07
N ALA A 132 7.67 10.63 12.75
CA ALA A 132 7.43 11.72 11.82
C ALA A 132 6.67 11.28 10.56
N TYR A 133 6.03 10.11 10.59
CA TYR A 133 5.32 9.55 9.43
C TYR A 133 4.24 10.50 8.93
N GLU A 134 3.37 10.97 9.83
CA GLU A 134 2.26 11.87 9.52
C GLU A 134 2.72 13.17 8.89
N LYS A 135 3.81 13.75 9.39
CA LYS A 135 4.42 14.97 8.86
C LYS A 135 4.81 14.86 7.37
N HIS A 136 5.13 13.65 6.91
CA HIS A 136 5.64 13.41 5.55
C HIS A 136 4.63 12.75 4.60
N ILE A 137 3.35 12.63 4.97
CA ILE A 137 2.32 12.03 4.12
C ILE A 137 2.23 12.74 2.76
N GLY A 138 2.30 14.06 2.71
CA GLY A 138 2.32 14.82 1.45
C GLY A 138 3.47 14.40 0.53
N THR A 139 4.68 14.26 1.08
CA THR A 139 5.85 13.78 0.32
C THR A 139 5.65 12.35 -0.18
N ILE A 140 5.06 11.47 0.65
CA ILE A 140 4.78 10.08 0.30
C ILE A 140 3.78 10.02 -0.85
N ARG A 141 2.69 10.79 -0.78
CA ARG A 141 1.69 10.90 -1.85
C ARG A 141 2.31 11.37 -3.16
N ASP A 142 3.16 12.39 -3.12
CA ASP A 142 3.83 12.91 -4.31
C ASP A 142 4.76 11.88 -4.94
N PHE A 143 5.50 11.12 -4.13
CA PHE A 143 6.44 10.11 -4.60
C PHE A 143 5.72 8.92 -5.27
N PHE A 144 4.56 8.53 -4.77
CA PHE A 144 3.76 7.41 -5.28
C PHE A 144 2.62 7.84 -6.21
N LYS A 145 2.73 8.99 -6.88
CA LYS A 145 1.81 9.33 -7.96
C LYS A 145 1.82 8.26 -9.04
N VAL A 146 0.65 7.81 -9.43
CA VAL A 146 0.47 6.78 -10.46
C VAL A 146 0.93 7.30 -11.81
N ALA A 147 1.67 6.48 -12.55
CA ALA A 147 2.13 6.79 -13.89
C ALA A 147 1.06 6.46 -14.96
N GLU A 148 1.17 7.09 -16.11
CA GLU A 148 0.35 6.73 -17.27
C GLU A 148 0.73 5.32 -17.81
N PRO A 149 -0.22 4.54 -18.36
CA PRO A 149 -1.63 4.90 -18.60
C PRO A 149 -2.55 4.68 -17.40
N HIS A 150 -2.06 4.11 -16.29
CA HIS A 150 -2.87 3.77 -15.12
C HIS A 150 -3.59 4.98 -14.52
N ALA A 151 -2.94 6.14 -14.47
CA ALA A 151 -3.54 7.37 -13.96
C ALA A 151 -4.77 7.79 -14.79
N SER A 152 -4.74 7.62 -16.11
CA SER A 152 -5.88 7.89 -16.99
C SER A 152 -7.04 6.92 -16.74
N ASN A 153 -6.74 5.63 -16.54
CA ASN A 153 -7.75 4.61 -16.25
C ASN A 153 -8.43 4.87 -14.90
N VAL A 154 -7.68 5.25 -13.88
CA VAL A 154 -8.21 5.65 -12.57
C VAL A 154 -9.16 6.83 -12.71
N ARG A 155 -8.74 7.90 -13.42
CA ARG A 155 -9.60 9.08 -13.65
C ARG A 155 -10.88 8.71 -14.38
N ALA A 156 -10.80 7.93 -15.46
CA ALA A 156 -11.95 7.50 -16.24
C ALA A 156 -12.94 6.68 -15.41
N LEU A 157 -12.47 5.79 -14.55
CA LEU A 157 -13.33 5.01 -13.66
C LEU A 157 -13.97 5.91 -12.58
N ALA A 158 -13.22 6.81 -11.98
CA ALA A 158 -13.73 7.77 -11.00
C ALA A 158 -14.81 8.71 -11.61
N GLU A 159 -14.61 9.15 -12.86
CA GLU A 159 -15.60 9.94 -13.59
C GLU A 159 -16.88 9.14 -13.86
N LYS A 160 -16.80 7.85 -14.21
CA LYS A 160 -17.97 6.97 -14.38
C LYS A 160 -18.74 6.82 -13.09
N VAL A 161 -18.04 6.59 -11.96
CA VAL A 161 -18.67 6.46 -10.64
C VAL A 161 -19.39 7.74 -10.24
N ARG A 162 -18.74 8.89 -10.38
CA ARG A 162 -19.35 10.22 -10.09
C ARG A 162 -20.48 10.57 -11.05
N GLY A 163 -20.31 10.25 -12.34
CA GLY A 163 -21.30 10.50 -13.40
C GLY A 163 -22.58 9.68 -13.28
N ALA A 164 -22.63 8.67 -12.41
CA ALA A 164 -23.85 7.89 -12.16
C ALA A 164 -24.94 8.66 -11.40
N GLY A 165 -24.68 9.91 -11.02
CA GLY A 165 -25.64 10.77 -10.31
C GLY A 165 -25.88 10.31 -8.87
N GLY A 166 -24.91 9.66 -8.25
CA GLY A 166 -24.89 9.39 -6.81
C GLY A 166 -24.42 10.62 -6.02
N ASP A 167 -24.97 10.79 -4.81
CA ASP A 167 -24.58 11.85 -3.88
C ASP A 167 -23.35 11.45 -3.06
N VAL A 168 -23.12 10.14 -2.92
CA VAL A 168 -22.02 9.56 -2.13
C VAL A 168 -21.45 8.35 -2.88
N SER A 169 -20.16 8.26 -2.97
CA SER A 169 -19.43 7.11 -3.51
C SER A 169 -18.71 6.34 -2.40
N ILE A 170 -18.91 5.01 -2.35
CA ILE A 170 -18.25 4.13 -1.39
C ILE A 170 -17.46 3.07 -2.14
N GLY A 171 -16.13 3.07 -1.95
CA GLY A 171 -15.26 2.02 -2.45
C GLY A 171 -15.28 0.81 -1.51
N VAL A 172 -15.54 -0.38 -2.05
CA VAL A 172 -15.57 -1.63 -1.27
C VAL A 172 -14.47 -2.56 -1.77
N HIS A 173 -13.54 -2.91 -0.88
CA HIS A 173 -12.47 -3.86 -1.17
C HIS A 173 -12.85 -5.25 -0.65
N LEU A 174 -13.27 -6.14 -1.56
CA LEU A 174 -13.57 -7.54 -1.26
C LEU A 174 -12.29 -8.37 -1.37
N ARG A 175 -11.71 -8.74 -0.23
CA ARG A 175 -10.54 -9.60 -0.18
C ARG A 175 -10.94 -11.03 0.18
N GLN A 176 -11.09 -11.86 -0.83
CA GLN A 176 -11.62 -13.24 -0.68
C GLN A 176 -10.65 -14.32 -1.18
N GLY A 177 -9.64 -13.95 -1.99
CA GLY A 177 -8.75 -14.91 -2.64
C GLY A 177 -7.88 -15.67 -1.66
N ASP A 178 -6.85 -15.03 -1.13
CA ASP A 178 -5.89 -15.66 -0.21
C ASP A 178 -6.48 -15.92 1.19
N LEU A 179 -7.38 -15.07 1.65
CA LEU A 179 -7.98 -15.21 2.98
C LEU A 179 -8.92 -16.42 3.08
N ARG A 180 -9.48 -16.89 1.98
CA ARG A 180 -10.36 -18.06 1.94
C ARG A 180 -9.67 -19.34 2.45
N PHE A 181 -8.34 -19.42 2.27
CA PHE A 181 -7.54 -20.59 2.61
C PHE A 181 -6.76 -20.44 3.91
N ASP A 182 -6.90 -19.34 4.61
CA ASP A 182 -6.22 -19.07 5.89
C ASP A 182 -7.20 -19.21 7.06
N PRO A 183 -7.33 -20.42 7.66
CA PRO A 183 -8.30 -20.68 8.73
C PRO A 183 -7.98 -19.93 10.03
N VAL A 184 -6.76 -19.41 10.19
CA VAL A 184 -6.33 -18.65 11.38
C VAL A 184 -6.76 -17.19 11.30
N ARG A 185 -6.98 -16.68 10.07
CA ARG A 185 -7.39 -15.30 9.84
C ARG A 185 -8.93 -15.20 9.82
N LYS A 186 -9.51 -14.70 10.89
CA LYS A 186 -10.95 -14.40 11.01
C LYS A 186 -11.40 -13.19 10.16
N ASP A 187 -10.68 -12.88 9.08
CA ASP A 187 -10.92 -11.68 8.27
C ASP A 187 -11.45 -12.04 6.86
N PHE A 188 -11.83 -13.29 6.65
CA PHE A 188 -12.54 -13.72 5.44
C PHE A 188 -14.03 -13.48 5.60
N PHE A 189 -14.62 -12.71 4.68
CA PHE A 189 -16.06 -12.47 4.62
C PHE A 189 -16.63 -12.93 3.29
N THR A 190 -17.81 -13.53 3.33
CA THR A 190 -18.54 -13.95 2.13
C THR A 190 -19.13 -12.74 1.40
N THR A 191 -19.49 -12.93 0.13
CA THR A 191 -20.18 -11.87 -0.65
C THR A 191 -21.47 -11.42 0.03
N ALA A 192 -22.26 -12.35 0.59
CA ALA A 192 -23.48 -12.02 1.34
C ALA A 192 -23.21 -11.13 2.57
N GLN A 193 -22.11 -11.37 3.28
CA GLN A 193 -21.71 -10.51 4.41
C GLN A 193 -21.29 -9.11 3.96
N TYR A 194 -20.57 -8.99 2.83
CA TYR A 194 -20.28 -7.67 2.25
C TYR A 194 -21.55 -6.94 1.83
N ILE A 195 -22.52 -7.64 1.24
CA ILE A 195 -23.84 -7.06 0.87
C ILE A 195 -24.54 -6.52 2.11
N SER A 196 -24.60 -7.28 3.21
CA SER A 196 -25.18 -6.80 4.49
C SER A 196 -24.49 -5.53 4.99
N VAL A 197 -23.14 -5.48 4.93
CA VAL A 197 -22.38 -4.27 5.28
C VAL A 197 -22.69 -3.10 4.34
N MET A 198 -22.84 -3.35 3.05
CA MET A 198 -23.21 -2.32 2.07
C MET A 198 -24.62 -1.78 2.34
N GLN A 199 -25.59 -2.62 2.71
CA GLN A 199 -26.95 -2.21 3.12
C GLN A 199 -26.91 -1.30 4.34
N LYS A 200 -26.12 -1.68 5.38
CA LYS A 200 -25.88 -0.85 6.56
C LYS A 200 -25.25 0.49 6.18
N ALA A 201 -24.28 0.48 5.25
CA ALA A 201 -23.63 1.70 4.78
C ALA A 201 -24.60 2.64 4.04
N VAL A 202 -25.53 2.11 3.24
CA VAL A 202 -26.59 2.92 2.61
C VAL A 202 -27.46 3.61 3.67
N ALA A 203 -27.81 2.92 4.76
CA ALA A 203 -28.63 3.46 5.84
C ALA A 203 -27.98 4.66 6.56
N LEU A 204 -26.65 4.81 6.48
CA LEU A 204 -25.94 5.99 7.04
C LEU A 204 -26.20 7.29 6.26
N PHE A 205 -26.77 7.21 5.06
CA PHE A 205 -26.98 8.36 4.17
C PHE A 205 -28.46 8.50 3.79
N PRO A 206 -29.37 8.77 4.75
CA PRO A 206 -30.80 8.84 4.47
C PRO A 206 -31.13 9.92 3.43
N GLY A 207 -31.90 9.53 2.43
CA GLY A 207 -32.31 10.42 1.33
C GLY A 207 -31.24 10.71 0.28
N LYS A 208 -30.04 10.12 0.42
CA LYS A 208 -28.97 10.24 -0.58
C LYS A 208 -28.87 8.98 -1.43
N LYS A 209 -28.50 9.16 -2.68
CA LYS A 209 -28.18 8.06 -3.60
C LYS A 209 -26.71 7.64 -3.40
N VAL A 210 -26.51 6.41 -2.96
CA VAL A 210 -25.17 5.82 -2.77
C VAL A 210 -24.76 5.03 -4.00
N THR A 211 -23.54 5.23 -4.47
CA THR A 211 -22.91 4.49 -5.56
C THR A 211 -21.73 3.72 -5.00
N PHE A 212 -21.58 2.46 -5.38
CA PHE A 212 -20.47 1.62 -4.94
C PHE A 212 -19.45 1.38 -6.05
N LEU A 213 -18.17 1.38 -5.69
CA LEU A 213 -17.07 0.86 -6.50
C LEU A 213 -16.54 -0.41 -5.82
N ILE A 214 -16.73 -1.57 -6.44
CA ILE A 214 -16.23 -2.85 -5.94
C ILE A 214 -14.90 -3.18 -6.58
N CYS A 215 -13.85 -3.35 -5.75
CA CYS A 215 -12.56 -3.90 -6.13
C CYS A 215 -12.36 -5.21 -5.41
N SER A 216 -12.07 -6.29 -6.14
CA SER A 216 -11.94 -7.64 -5.57
C SER A 216 -10.77 -8.40 -6.18
N ASP A 217 -10.12 -9.24 -5.36
CA ASP A 217 -9.07 -10.16 -5.78
C ASP A 217 -9.60 -11.48 -6.39
N VAL A 218 -10.94 -11.63 -6.45
CA VAL A 218 -11.63 -12.73 -7.15
C VAL A 218 -12.83 -12.18 -7.95
N PRO A 219 -13.20 -12.83 -9.07
CA PRO A 219 -14.38 -12.42 -9.81
C PRO A 219 -15.65 -12.43 -8.94
N GLN A 220 -16.46 -11.40 -9.06
CA GLN A 220 -17.75 -11.27 -8.40
C GLN A 220 -18.90 -11.44 -9.42
N ASN A 221 -20.00 -12.05 -8.99
CA ASN A 221 -21.19 -12.14 -9.82
C ASN A 221 -22.01 -10.84 -9.71
N PRO A 222 -22.19 -10.07 -10.80
CA PRO A 222 -22.95 -8.81 -10.75
C PRO A 222 -24.41 -8.95 -10.25
N ALA A 223 -25.02 -10.13 -10.46
CA ALA A 223 -26.39 -10.38 -10.01
C ALA A 223 -26.54 -10.31 -8.47
N ASP A 224 -25.46 -10.63 -7.72
CA ASP A 224 -25.49 -10.58 -6.26
C ASP A 224 -25.62 -9.14 -5.73
N PHE A 225 -25.26 -8.13 -6.53
CA PHE A 225 -25.27 -6.71 -6.17
C PHE A 225 -26.37 -5.92 -6.90
N ALA A 226 -27.38 -6.60 -7.47
CA ALA A 226 -28.40 -5.97 -8.33
C ALA A 226 -29.26 -4.89 -7.62
N GLU A 227 -29.32 -4.91 -6.29
CA GLU A 227 -30.03 -3.89 -5.49
C GLU A 227 -29.28 -2.55 -5.39
N PHE A 228 -28.00 -2.50 -5.76
CA PHE A 228 -27.16 -1.31 -5.64
C PHE A 228 -26.80 -0.72 -7.00
N THR A 229 -26.44 0.56 -7.03
CA THR A 229 -25.72 1.14 -8.16
C THR A 229 -24.23 0.82 -8.00
N VAL A 230 -23.70 -0.12 -8.79
CA VAL A 230 -22.37 -0.67 -8.64
C VAL A 230 -21.53 -0.46 -9.89
N PHE A 231 -20.27 -0.10 -9.68
CA PHE A 231 -19.17 -0.17 -10.64
C PHE A 231 -18.12 -1.15 -10.15
N TYR A 232 -17.38 -1.72 -11.07
CA TYR A 232 -16.31 -2.67 -10.76
C TYR A 232 -14.96 -2.07 -11.12
N GLY A 233 -13.95 -2.40 -10.33
CA GLY A 233 -12.56 -2.09 -10.63
C GLY A 233 -12.13 -2.67 -11.97
N THR A 234 -10.96 -2.24 -12.45
CA THR A 234 -10.41 -2.71 -13.74
C THR A 234 -9.80 -4.10 -13.64
N GLY A 235 -9.59 -4.62 -12.43
CA GLY A 235 -8.84 -5.84 -12.14
C GLY A 235 -7.32 -5.64 -12.18
N GLN A 236 -6.86 -4.41 -12.46
CA GLN A 236 -5.44 -4.06 -12.39
C GLN A 236 -5.14 -3.50 -10.99
N LEU A 237 -4.18 -4.13 -10.31
CA LEU A 237 -3.91 -3.94 -8.88
C LEU A 237 -3.73 -2.46 -8.46
N VAL A 238 -2.97 -1.67 -9.24
CA VAL A 238 -2.71 -0.26 -8.91
C VAL A 238 -3.90 0.62 -9.26
N GLU A 239 -4.57 0.34 -10.38
CA GLU A 239 -5.76 1.08 -10.80
C GLU A 239 -6.89 0.91 -9.80
N ASP A 240 -7.14 -0.31 -9.34
CA ASP A 240 -8.17 -0.61 -8.35
C ASP A 240 -7.87 0.08 -7.01
N MET A 241 -6.62 -0.01 -6.55
CA MET A 241 -6.18 0.64 -5.32
C MET A 241 -6.38 2.16 -5.35
N TYR A 242 -6.01 2.81 -6.46
CA TYR A 242 -6.14 4.26 -6.59
C TYR A 242 -7.56 4.71 -6.96
N SER A 243 -8.35 3.85 -7.60
CA SER A 243 -9.78 4.13 -7.81
C SER A 243 -10.56 4.11 -6.49
N LEU A 244 -10.23 3.23 -5.56
CA LEU A 244 -10.77 3.29 -4.18
C LEU A 244 -10.43 4.62 -3.49
N ALA A 245 -9.23 5.16 -3.73
CA ALA A 245 -8.80 6.44 -3.17
C ALA A 245 -9.59 7.65 -3.72
N GLU A 246 -10.29 7.50 -4.84
CA GLU A 246 -11.16 8.53 -5.44
C GLU A 246 -12.59 8.52 -4.87
N CYS A 247 -13.01 7.48 -4.16
CA CYS A 247 -14.33 7.42 -3.51
C CYS A 247 -14.38 8.32 -2.27
N ASP A 248 -15.60 8.69 -1.82
CA ASP A 248 -15.78 9.52 -0.63
C ASP A 248 -15.49 8.73 0.66
N TYR A 249 -15.85 7.45 0.68
CA TYR A 249 -15.62 6.52 1.78
C TYR A 249 -15.05 5.20 1.26
N ILE A 250 -14.40 4.45 2.13
CA ILE A 250 -13.85 3.13 1.81
C ILE A 250 -14.32 2.11 2.85
N ILE A 251 -14.66 0.91 2.40
CA ILE A 251 -14.91 -0.26 3.25
C ILE A 251 -13.90 -1.34 2.86
N GLY A 252 -13.18 -1.87 3.83
CA GLY A 252 -12.22 -2.97 3.60
C GLY A 252 -11.96 -3.73 4.87
N THR A 253 -11.40 -4.94 4.75
CA THR A 253 -11.09 -5.76 5.92
C THR A 253 -9.99 -5.11 6.78
N ARG A 254 -10.02 -5.40 8.08
CA ARG A 254 -9.10 -4.85 9.07
C ARG A 254 -7.61 -5.06 8.72
N VAL A 255 -7.28 -6.21 8.14
CA VAL A 255 -5.88 -6.65 7.92
C VAL A 255 -5.33 -6.32 6.54
N THR A 256 -6.00 -5.48 5.75
CA THR A 256 -5.55 -5.19 4.39
C THR A 256 -4.76 -3.90 4.30
N SER A 257 -3.51 -4.00 3.87
CA SER A 257 -2.68 -2.86 3.49
C SER A 257 -3.13 -2.21 2.16
N PHE A 258 -3.93 -2.90 1.35
CA PHE A 258 -4.42 -2.42 0.06
C PHE A 258 -5.41 -1.25 0.22
N SER A 259 -6.52 -1.48 0.92
CA SER A 259 -7.51 -0.43 1.19
C SER A 259 -7.00 0.61 2.20
N GLY A 260 -6.12 0.21 3.13
CA GLY A 260 -5.43 1.16 4.01
C GLY A 260 -4.56 2.14 3.23
N TRP A 261 -3.83 1.67 2.22
CA TRP A 261 -3.08 2.54 1.32
C TRP A 261 -3.97 3.47 0.51
N ALA A 262 -5.10 2.96 -0.01
CA ALA A 262 -6.10 3.79 -0.71
C ALA A 262 -6.63 4.92 0.19
N SER A 263 -6.98 4.59 1.44
CA SER A 263 -7.40 5.58 2.44
C SER A 263 -6.34 6.65 2.67
N LEU A 264 -5.08 6.24 2.86
CA LEU A 264 -3.96 7.17 3.05
C LEU A 264 -3.77 8.07 1.82
N MET A 265 -3.73 7.51 0.61
CA MET A 265 -3.43 8.25 -0.62
C MET A 265 -4.53 9.24 -0.97
N GLY A 266 -5.80 8.84 -0.87
CA GLY A 266 -6.97 9.67 -1.15
C GLY A 266 -7.36 10.61 -0.01
N ASN A 267 -6.78 10.46 1.18
CA ASN A 267 -7.27 11.09 2.41
C ASN A 267 -8.75 10.76 2.65
N ARG A 268 -9.13 9.49 2.43
CA ARG A 268 -10.52 9.04 2.49
C ARG A 268 -10.79 8.26 3.77
N PRO A 269 -11.86 8.61 4.50
CA PRO A 269 -12.25 7.85 5.67
C PRO A 269 -12.62 6.42 5.30
N MET A 270 -12.11 5.46 6.06
CA MET A 270 -12.27 4.04 5.83
C MET A 270 -12.88 3.35 7.06
N TYR A 271 -13.90 2.56 6.83
CA TYR A 271 -14.41 1.58 7.79
C TYR A 271 -13.61 0.28 7.68
N ARG A 272 -13.05 -0.16 8.80
CA ARG A 272 -12.33 -1.43 8.89
C ARG A 272 -13.27 -2.53 9.34
N LEU A 273 -13.74 -3.32 8.39
CA LEU A 273 -14.63 -4.44 8.64
C LEU A 273 -13.92 -5.50 9.51
N VAL A 274 -14.44 -5.70 10.71
CA VAL A 274 -13.99 -6.69 11.69
C VAL A 274 -15.02 -7.79 11.84
N ASP A 275 -16.29 -7.41 11.89
CA ASP A 275 -17.43 -8.31 12.03
C ASP A 275 -18.60 -7.71 11.23
N PRO A 276 -19.16 -8.44 10.26
CA PRO A 276 -20.26 -7.95 9.42
C PRO A 276 -21.59 -7.79 10.18
N GLU A 277 -21.71 -8.41 11.35
CA GLU A 277 -22.93 -8.30 12.19
C GLU A 277 -22.95 -7.03 13.04
N LEU A 278 -21.79 -6.39 13.28
CA LEU A 278 -21.73 -5.16 14.05
C LEU A 278 -22.40 -3.99 13.32
N GLU A 279 -23.12 -3.18 14.09
CA GLU A 279 -23.58 -1.87 13.63
C GLU A 279 -22.42 -0.88 13.66
N PHE A 280 -22.43 0.06 12.74
CA PHE A 280 -21.43 1.11 12.65
C PHE A 280 -22.07 2.44 12.21
N SER A 281 -21.35 3.52 12.41
CA SER A 281 -21.76 4.88 12.13
C SER A 281 -20.70 5.60 11.28
N LEU A 282 -20.97 6.80 10.83
CA LEU A 282 -19.98 7.63 10.12
C LEU A 282 -18.74 7.94 10.99
N ALA A 283 -18.87 7.91 12.33
CA ALA A 283 -17.75 8.14 13.24
C ALA A 283 -16.72 6.98 13.22
N ASP A 284 -17.13 5.80 12.76
CA ASP A 284 -16.26 4.62 12.65
C ASP A 284 -15.41 4.63 11.38
N PHE A 285 -15.70 5.56 10.46
CA PHE A 285 -14.87 5.80 9.29
C PHE A 285 -13.74 6.77 9.63
N THR A 286 -12.52 6.33 9.55
CA THR A 286 -11.34 7.15 9.86
C THR A 286 -10.30 7.07 8.77
N VAL A 287 -9.56 8.16 8.52
CA VAL A 287 -8.42 8.09 7.60
C VAL A 287 -7.32 7.26 8.25
N LEU A 288 -6.89 6.21 7.55
CA LEU A 288 -5.86 5.32 8.08
C LEU A 288 -4.47 5.92 7.89
N VAL A 289 -3.99 6.60 8.91
CA VAL A 289 -2.61 7.07 8.99
C VAL A 289 -1.71 6.01 9.63
N ARG A 290 -2.22 5.31 10.65
CA ARG A 290 -1.50 4.23 11.33
C ARG A 290 -2.22 2.91 11.13
N GLN A 291 -1.53 1.94 10.56
CA GLN A 291 -1.99 0.55 10.56
C GLN A 291 -1.47 -0.15 11.83
N PRO A 292 -2.27 -1.01 12.45
CA PRO A 292 -1.89 -1.72 13.67
C PRO A 292 -0.73 -2.71 13.44
#